data_d2fb1106258d8271041c02409ba21745
#
_entry.id   d2fb1106258d8271041c02409ba21745
#
_cell.length_a   1.000
_cell.length_b   1.000
_cell.length_c   1.000
_cell.angle_alpha   90.00
_cell.angle_beta   90.00
_cell.angle_gamma   90.00
#
_symmetry.space_group_name_H-M   'P 1'
#
loop_
_entity.id
_entity.type
_entity.pdbx_description
1 polymer ?
#
loop_
_entity_poly.entity_id
_entity_poly.type
_entity_poly.pdbx_seq_one_letter_code
_entity_poly.pdbx_strand_id
1 'polypeptide(L)'
;MVLWVINIILLLIVLAIIFWEVYLRVMAKRSATTLTEEEFREGMRKAQVIDVREKDVFDAGHILGARNIPYTVLKDSLGSIRKDQPVYIYDQKKSLSIRTANKLRKAGYKEIYLLKGGYDGWSGKIKSKKYKAYIFMTALEKLDQ
;
A
#
# COMPACT_ATOMS: atom_id res chain seq x y z
N MET A 1 23.75 -30.11 27.30
CA MET A 1 24.30 -29.66 26.01
C MET A 1 23.22 -29.28 25.02
N VAL A 2 22.25 -30.11 24.75
CA VAL A 2 21.19 -29.84 23.75
C VAL A 2 20.33 -28.61 24.13
N LEU A 3 19.98 -28.45 25.39
CA LEU A 3 19.17 -27.30 25.87
C LEU A 3 19.86 -25.94 25.65
N TRP A 4 21.17 -25.88 25.80
CA TRP A 4 21.95 -24.66 25.53
C TRP A 4 21.95 -24.29 24.07
N VAL A 5 22.07 -25.28 23.19
CA VAL A 5 22.01 -25.08 21.75
C VAL A 5 20.64 -24.56 21.32
N ILE A 6 19.56 -25.16 21.87
CA ILE A 6 18.19 -24.71 21.60
C ILE A 6 17.98 -23.26 22.04
N ASN A 7 18.45 -22.89 23.26
CA ASN A 7 18.32 -21.52 23.74
C ASN A 7 19.08 -20.51 22.89
N ILE A 8 20.26 -20.86 22.41
CA ILE A 8 21.04 -20.00 21.49
C ILE A 8 20.30 -19.82 20.18
N ILE A 9 19.75 -20.89 19.61
CA ILE A 9 18.98 -20.82 18.36
C ILE A 9 17.74 -19.93 18.52
N LEU A 10 17.00 -20.10 19.61
CA LEU A 10 15.83 -19.26 19.91
C LEU A 10 16.22 -17.78 20.05
N LEU A 11 17.32 -17.50 20.75
CA LEU A 11 17.84 -16.14 20.91
C LEU A 11 18.18 -15.52 19.55
N LEU A 12 18.86 -16.27 18.69
CA LEU A 12 19.20 -15.79 17.33
C LEU A 12 17.98 -15.51 16.47
N ILE A 13 16.93 -16.34 16.57
CA ILE A 13 15.67 -16.14 15.86
C ILE A 13 15.00 -14.85 16.35
N VAL A 14 14.92 -14.64 17.66
CA VAL A 14 14.33 -13.42 18.24
C VAL A 14 15.11 -12.18 17.82
N LEU A 15 16.44 -12.21 17.86
CA LEU A 15 17.28 -11.11 17.39
C LEU A 15 17.09 -10.83 15.90
N ALA A 16 16.96 -11.86 15.08
CA ALA A 16 16.68 -11.71 13.65
C ALA A 16 15.33 -11.03 13.39
N ILE A 17 14.29 -11.40 14.14
CA ILE A 17 12.96 -10.77 14.05
C ILE A 17 13.02 -9.30 14.45
N ILE A 18 13.67 -8.98 15.57
CA ILE A 18 13.85 -7.60 16.05
C ILE A 18 14.63 -6.77 15.02
N PHE A 19 15.73 -7.31 14.52
CA PHE A 19 16.52 -6.65 13.48
C PHE A 19 15.70 -6.36 12.22
N TRP A 20 14.90 -7.33 11.77
CA TRP A 20 14.02 -7.16 10.62
C TRP A 20 12.98 -6.05 10.83
N GLU A 21 12.34 -6.02 12.00
CA GLU A 21 11.36 -4.97 12.33
C GLU A 21 12.01 -3.58 12.40
N VAL A 22 13.17 -3.47 13.02
CA VAL A 22 13.95 -2.22 13.07
C VAL A 22 14.37 -1.77 11.67
N TYR A 23 14.87 -2.71 10.86
CA TYR A 23 15.25 -2.44 9.47
C TYR A 23 14.09 -1.87 8.65
N LEU A 24 12.89 -2.47 8.76
CA LEU A 24 11.69 -1.98 8.07
C LEU A 24 11.31 -0.56 8.52
N ARG A 25 11.39 -0.28 9.81
CA ARG A 25 11.10 1.07 10.36
C ARG A 25 12.08 2.12 9.86
N VAL A 26 13.35 1.80 9.84
CA VAL A 26 14.39 2.71 9.34
C VAL A 26 14.22 2.95 7.84
N MET A 27 13.95 1.89 7.09
CA MET A 27 13.70 1.99 5.65
C MET A 27 12.47 2.85 5.33
N ALA A 28 11.38 2.69 6.09
CA ALA A 28 10.18 3.52 5.95
C ALA A 28 10.49 5.01 6.14
N LYS A 29 11.18 5.36 7.21
CA LYS A 29 11.56 6.76 7.50
C LYS A 29 12.48 7.37 6.44
N ARG A 30 13.35 6.58 5.84
CA ARG A 30 14.30 7.05 4.80
C ARG A 30 13.67 7.15 3.41
N SER A 31 12.70 6.32 3.13
CA SER A 31 12.16 6.17 1.78
C SER A 31 10.90 6.97 1.54
N ALA A 32 10.11 7.25 2.58
CA ALA A 32 8.85 7.96 2.45
C ALA A 32 8.38 8.53 3.79
N THR A 33 7.49 9.51 3.71
CA THR A 33 6.77 10.05 4.87
C THR A 33 5.45 9.32 5.04
N THR A 34 5.14 8.88 6.26
CA THR A 34 3.85 8.25 6.56
C THR A 34 2.84 9.34 6.94
N LEU A 35 1.71 9.35 6.26
CA LEU A 35 0.59 10.25 6.51
C LEU A 35 -0.51 9.55 7.28
N THR A 36 -1.21 10.29 8.15
CA THR A 36 -2.47 9.84 8.73
C THR A 36 -3.53 9.71 7.62
N GLU A 37 -4.63 9.01 7.90
CA GLU A 37 -5.74 8.90 6.95
C GLU A 37 -6.27 10.27 6.52
N GLU A 38 -6.40 11.19 7.47
CA GLU A 38 -6.90 12.54 7.22
C GLU A 38 -5.97 13.35 6.32
N GLU A 39 -4.68 13.36 6.63
CA GLU A 39 -3.64 14.01 5.80
C GLU A 39 -3.58 13.39 4.39
N PHE A 40 -3.68 12.07 4.30
CA PHE A 40 -3.70 11.36 3.03
C PHE A 40 -4.92 11.75 2.18
N ARG A 41 -6.10 11.81 2.80
CA ARG A 41 -7.36 12.20 2.16
C ARG A 41 -7.31 13.62 1.63
N GLU A 42 -6.77 14.56 2.41
CA GLU A 42 -6.62 15.96 1.99
C GLU A 42 -5.69 16.12 0.79
N GLY A 43 -4.60 15.38 0.75
CA GLY A 43 -3.58 15.48 -0.31
C GLY A 43 -3.87 14.69 -1.59
N MET A 44 -4.81 13.74 -1.56
CA MET A 44 -5.08 12.82 -2.68
C MET A 44 -5.37 13.50 -4.02
N ARG A 45 -6.06 14.63 -4.01
CA ARG A 45 -6.48 15.33 -5.23
C ARG A 45 -5.30 15.88 -6.04
N LYS A 46 -4.19 16.16 -5.37
CA LYS A 46 -2.97 16.71 -5.98
C LYS A 46 -1.87 15.67 -6.16
N ALA A 47 -2.14 14.43 -5.86
CA ALA A 47 -1.19 13.34 -5.86
C ALA A 47 -1.62 12.19 -6.77
N GLN A 48 -0.66 11.35 -7.12
CA GLN A 48 -0.90 10.06 -7.75
C GLN A 48 -1.11 9.04 -6.65
N VAL A 49 -2.32 8.51 -6.51
CA VAL A 49 -2.64 7.49 -5.50
C VAL A 49 -2.49 6.11 -6.12
N ILE A 50 -1.60 5.31 -5.58
CA ILE A 50 -1.22 4.00 -6.11
C ILE A 50 -1.49 2.91 -5.08
N ASP A 51 -2.29 1.93 -5.49
CA ASP A 51 -2.50 0.68 -4.76
C ASP A 51 -1.52 -0.37 -5.30
N VAL A 52 -0.66 -0.88 -4.44
CA VAL A 52 0.39 -1.84 -4.82
C VAL A 52 0.02 -3.30 -4.56
N ARG A 53 -1.22 -3.55 -4.18
CA ARG A 53 -1.76 -4.90 -4.02
C ARG A 53 -2.00 -5.54 -5.39
N GLU A 54 -2.18 -6.85 -5.39
CA GLU A 54 -2.52 -7.58 -6.62
C GLU A 54 -3.88 -7.13 -7.17
N LYS A 55 -4.06 -7.32 -8.47
CA LYS A 55 -5.22 -6.81 -9.22
C LYS A 55 -6.56 -7.35 -8.70
N ASP A 56 -6.63 -8.60 -8.34
CA ASP A 56 -7.84 -9.24 -7.79
C ASP A 56 -8.26 -8.60 -6.46
N VAL A 57 -7.31 -8.31 -5.59
CA VAL A 57 -7.53 -7.63 -4.31
C VAL A 57 -7.97 -6.16 -4.54
N PHE A 58 -7.34 -5.48 -5.48
CA PHE A 58 -7.73 -4.12 -5.89
C PHE A 58 -9.17 -4.08 -6.44
N ASP A 59 -9.51 -5.01 -7.30
CA ASP A 59 -10.84 -5.10 -7.90
C ASP A 59 -11.94 -5.43 -6.87
N ALA A 60 -11.61 -6.18 -5.83
CA ALA A 60 -12.52 -6.48 -4.73
C ALA A 60 -12.89 -5.23 -3.90
N GLY A 61 -11.98 -4.30 -3.78
CA GLY A 61 -12.19 -3.01 -3.11
C GLY A 61 -10.92 -2.21 -3.00
N HIS A 62 -10.97 -0.93 -3.36
CA HIS A 62 -9.83 -0.01 -3.31
C HIS A 62 -10.29 1.41 -2.96
N ILE A 63 -9.36 2.23 -2.55
CA ILE A 63 -9.62 3.65 -2.27
C ILE A 63 -10.07 4.35 -3.56
N LEU A 64 -11.17 5.08 -3.49
CA LEU A 64 -11.70 5.81 -4.64
C LEU A 64 -10.65 6.78 -5.19
N GLY A 65 -10.37 6.68 -6.50
CA GLY A 65 -9.36 7.48 -7.18
C GLY A 65 -7.97 6.85 -7.24
N ALA A 66 -7.77 5.69 -6.59
CA ALA A 66 -6.52 4.96 -6.67
C ALA A 66 -6.36 4.23 -8.00
N ARG A 67 -5.10 4.15 -8.44
CA ARG A 67 -4.65 3.39 -9.60
C ARG A 67 -3.91 2.15 -9.13
N ASN A 68 -4.15 1.02 -9.77
CA ASN A 68 -3.47 -0.22 -9.40
C ASN A 68 -2.15 -0.38 -10.18
N ILE A 69 -1.07 -0.46 -9.43
CA ILE A 69 0.25 -0.86 -9.93
C ILE A 69 0.79 -1.89 -8.94
N PRO A 70 0.52 -3.19 -9.15
CA PRO A 70 1.01 -4.23 -8.27
C PRO A 70 2.52 -4.19 -8.10
N TYR A 71 2.98 -4.46 -6.88
CA TYR A 71 4.41 -4.50 -6.58
C TYR A 71 5.19 -5.45 -7.51
N THR A 72 4.57 -6.55 -7.92
CA THR A 72 5.14 -7.56 -8.81
C THR A 72 5.52 -7.01 -10.19
N VAL A 73 4.79 -6.01 -10.70
CA VAL A 73 5.05 -5.36 -12.00
C VAL A 73 5.56 -3.95 -11.89
N LEU A 74 5.88 -3.49 -10.69
CA LEU A 74 6.31 -2.11 -10.43
C LEU A 74 7.49 -1.68 -11.28
N LYS A 75 8.49 -2.54 -11.42
CA LYS A 75 9.71 -2.24 -12.19
C LYS A 75 9.41 -1.87 -13.64
N ASP A 76 8.49 -2.59 -14.26
CA ASP A 76 8.11 -2.38 -15.66
C ASP A 76 7.12 -1.21 -15.82
N SER A 77 6.49 -0.80 -14.72
CA SER A 77 5.46 0.25 -14.68
C SER A 77 5.98 1.60 -14.22
N LEU A 78 7.26 1.74 -13.89
CA LEU A 78 7.84 3.01 -13.40
C LEU A 78 7.61 4.18 -14.35
N GLY A 79 7.67 3.96 -15.65
CA GLY A 79 7.42 5.00 -16.67
C GLY A 79 6.01 5.59 -16.63
N SER A 80 5.05 4.90 -16.04
CA SER A 80 3.66 5.37 -15.88
C SER A 80 3.46 6.27 -14.64
N ILE A 81 4.45 6.35 -13.76
CA ILE A 81 4.42 7.15 -12.54
C ILE A 81 5.18 8.44 -12.78
N ARG A 82 4.51 9.58 -12.61
CA ARG A 82 5.12 10.89 -12.82
C ARG A 82 6.06 11.25 -11.67
N LYS A 83 7.20 11.86 -11.98
CA LYS A 83 8.17 12.35 -10.98
C LYS A 83 7.88 13.77 -10.50
N ASP A 84 7.08 14.52 -11.25
CA ASP A 84 6.74 15.90 -10.97
C ASP A 84 5.51 16.07 -10.06
N GLN A 85 4.91 14.98 -9.63
CA GLN A 85 3.78 14.94 -8.70
C GLN A 85 4.07 14.05 -7.50
N PRO A 86 3.52 14.37 -6.31
CA PRO A 86 3.59 13.50 -5.16
C PRO A 86 3.02 12.12 -5.47
N VAL A 87 3.65 11.09 -4.94
CA VAL A 87 3.21 9.70 -5.06
C VAL A 87 2.70 9.22 -3.71
N TYR A 88 1.42 8.92 -3.65
CA TYR A 88 0.75 8.39 -2.47
C TYR A 88 0.54 6.90 -2.65
N ILE A 89 1.08 6.10 -1.74
CA ILE A 89 1.12 4.64 -1.85
C ILE A 89 0.40 4.01 -0.67
N TYR A 90 -0.36 2.98 -0.94
CA TYR A 90 -0.90 2.12 0.10
C TYR A 90 -0.94 0.66 -0.36
N ASP A 91 -0.89 -0.22 0.60
CA ASP A 91 -1.16 -1.65 0.47
C ASP A 91 -2.18 -2.08 1.54
N GLN A 92 -2.26 -3.35 1.84
CA GLN A 92 -3.20 -3.82 2.86
C GLN A 92 -2.86 -3.27 4.24
N LYS A 93 -1.58 -3.27 4.62
CA LYS A 93 -1.07 -2.74 5.90
C LYS A 93 0.09 -1.75 5.71
N LYS A 94 1.31 -2.22 5.48
CA LYS A 94 2.49 -1.34 5.33
C LYS A 94 3.69 -1.93 4.59
N SER A 95 3.87 -3.25 4.57
CA SER A 95 5.14 -3.86 4.15
C SER A 95 5.43 -3.69 2.65
N LEU A 96 4.44 -3.88 1.80
CA LEU A 96 4.57 -3.66 0.35
C LEU A 96 4.74 -2.19 0.01
N SER A 97 4.04 -1.30 0.72
CA SER A 97 4.17 0.15 0.55
C SER A 97 5.59 0.62 0.83
N ILE A 98 6.19 0.15 1.91
CA ILE A 98 7.58 0.48 2.29
C ILE A 98 8.58 0.00 1.23
N ARG A 99 8.41 -1.23 0.73
CA ARG A 99 9.26 -1.78 -0.33
C ARG A 99 9.10 -1.00 -1.63
N THR A 100 7.88 -0.63 -1.98
CA THR A 100 7.57 0.19 -3.15
C THR A 100 8.21 1.56 -3.03
N ALA A 101 8.06 2.23 -1.89
CA ALA A 101 8.67 3.52 -1.61
C ALA A 101 10.20 3.49 -1.76
N ASN A 102 10.84 2.44 -1.26
CA ASN A 102 12.29 2.26 -1.40
C ASN A 102 12.71 2.10 -2.87
N LYS A 103 11.97 1.33 -3.67
CA LYS A 103 12.24 1.21 -5.11
C LYS A 103 12.03 2.54 -5.85
N LEU A 104 10.97 3.26 -5.54
CA LEU A 104 10.69 4.57 -6.13
C LEU A 104 11.77 5.60 -5.78
N ARG A 105 12.19 5.64 -4.52
CA ARG A 105 13.28 6.52 -4.10
C ARG A 105 14.57 6.24 -4.87
N LYS A 106 14.95 4.97 -5.03
CA LYS A 106 16.11 4.57 -5.84
C LYS A 106 15.98 4.92 -7.31
N ALA A 107 14.76 4.99 -7.83
CA ALA A 107 14.46 5.40 -9.20
C ALA A 107 14.37 6.93 -9.38
N GLY A 108 14.61 7.73 -8.33
CA GLY A 108 14.68 9.19 -8.39
C GLY A 108 13.39 9.91 -8.03
N TYR A 109 12.38 9.24 -7.48
CA TYR A 109 11.18 9.86 -6.93
C TYR A 109 11.49 10.47 -5.57
N LYS A 110 11.09 11.73 -5.33
CA LYS A 110 11.43 12.49 -4.12
C LYS A 110 10.26 12.63 -3.15
N GLU A 111 9.05 12.84 -3.66
CA GLU A 111 7.84 13.08 -2.88
C GLU A 111 7.02 11.81 -2.79
N ILE A 112 7.34 10.96 -1.83
CA ILE A 112 6.73 9.65 -1.60
C ILE A 112 6.06 9.64 -0.23
N TYR A 113 4.79 9.29 -0.19
CA TYR A 113 3.98 9.26 1.03
C TYR A 113 3.26 7.92 1.17
N LEU A 114 3.16 7.45 2.40
CA LEU A 114 2.51 6.18 2.75
C LEU A 114 1.27 6.44 3.60
N LEU A 115 0.23 5.63 3.41
CA LEU A 115 -0.96 5.66 4.24
C LEU A 115 -0.73 4.88 5.54
N LYS A 116 -0.86 5.54 6.68
CA LYS A 116 -0.81 4.89 7.99
C LYS A 116 -1.97 3.89 8.12
N GLY A 117 -1.66 2.66 8.48
CA GLY A 117 -2.65 1.59 8.62
C GLY A 117 -3.08 0.94 7.31
N GLY A 118 -2.68 1.46 6.15
CA GLY A 118 -3.04 0.92 4.84
C GLY A 118 -4.54 0.88 4.57
N TYR A 119 -4.94 0.01 3.65
CA TYR A 119 -6.36 -0.17 3.31
C TYR A 119 -7.19 -0.71 4.47
N ASP A 120 -6.62 -1.55 5.34
CA ASP A 120 -7.32 -2.08 6.52
C ASP A 120 -7.82 -0.97 7.46
N GLY A 121 -7.07 0.12 7.59
CA GLY A 121 -7.41 1.27 8.42
C GLY A 121 -8.25 2.35 7.71
N TRP A 122 -8.54 2.20 6.43
CA TRP A 122 -9.23 3.22 5.63
C TRP A 122 -10.73 3.27 5.92
N SER A 123 -11.23 4.44 6.27
CA SER A 123 -12.67 4.71 6.52
C SER A 123 -13.33 5.59 5.46
N GLY A 124 -12.57 6.05 4.46
CA GLY A 124 -13.07 6.90 3.38
C GLY A 124 -13.80 6.14 2.28
N LYS A 125 -14.10 6.84 1.20
CA LYS A 125 -14.81 6.28 0.04
C LYS A 125 -13.98 5.21 -0.67
N ILE A 126 -14.63 4.11 -1.03
CA ILE A 126 -14.03 2.99 -1.78
C ILE A 126 -14.81 2.72 -3.06
N LYS A 127 -14.15 2.02 -3.98
CA LYS A 127 -14.74 1.51 -5.20
C LYS A 127 -14.53 0.00 -5.28
N SER A 128 -15.55 -0.74 -5.69
CA SER A 128 -15.46 -2.18 -5.90
C SER A 128 -16.25 -2.62 -7.12
N LYS A 129 -15.87 -3.73 -7.73
CA LYS A 129 -16.63 -4.32 -8.84
C LYS A 129 -18.00 -4.81 -8.41
N LYS A 130 -18.12 -5.36 -7.20
CA LYS A 130 -19.42 -5.81 -6.62
C LYS A 130 -20.41 -4.66 -6.51
N TYR A 131 -19.93 -3.48 -6.11
CA TYR A 131 -20.79 -2.31 -5.94
C TYR A 131 -21.36 -1.82 -7.27
N LYS A 132 -20.57 -1.84 -8.34
CA LYS A 132 -21.04 -1.52 -9.70
C LYS A 132 -22.11 -2.48 -10.17
N ALA A 133 -21.91 -3.78 -9.95
CA ALA A 133 -22.88 -4.81 -10.34
C ALA A 133 -24.18 -4.64 -9.56
N TYR A 134 -24.13 -4.35 -8.28
CA TYR A 134 -25.28 -4.10 -7.43
C TYR A 134 -26.09 -2.88 -7.90
N ILE A 135 -25.44 -1.74 -8.17
CA ILE A 135 -26.11 -0.54 -8.71
C ILE A 135 -26.78 -0.83 -10.05
N PHE A 136 -26.09 -1.55 -10.94
CA PHE A 136 -26.62 -1.88 -12.25
C PHE A 136 -27.87 -2.79 -12.15
N MET A 137 -27.84 -3.80 -11.29
CA MET A 137 -28.98 -4.68 -11.04
C MET A 137 -30.16 -3.93 -10.44
N THR A 138 -29.92 -3.05 -9.44
CA THR A 138 -30.97 -2.23 -8.83
C THR A 138 -31.59 -1.23 -9.81
N ALA A 139 -30.80 -0.72 -10.75
CA ALA A 139 -31.28 0.17 -11.80
C ALA A 139 -32.16 -0.59 -12.82
N LEU A 140 -31.82 -1.83 -13.17
CA LEU A 140 -32.64 -2.68 -14.05
C LEU A 140 -33.98 -3.04 -13.40
N GLU A 141 -33.98 -3.40 -12.10
CA GLU A 141 -35.22 -3.67 -11.35
C GLU A 141 -36.19 -2.49 -11.31
N LYS A 142 -35.68 -1.26 -11.32
CA LYS A 142 -36.50 -0.04 -11.34
C LYS A 142 -37.08 0.28 -12.74
N LEU A 143 -36.48 -0.26 -13.79
CA LEU A 143 -36.98 -0.07 -15.17
C LEU A 143 -38.10 -1.07 -15.54
N ASP A 144 -38.20 -2.18 -14.79
CA ASP A 144 -39.23 -3.22 -14.98
C ASP A 144 -40.51 -2.97 -14.16
N GLN A 145 -40.61 -1.85 -13.42
CA GLN A 145 -41.80 -1.41 -12.69
C GLN A 145 -42.47 -0.21 -13.35
#